data_feddd022677bf3b0c728dd8a245cf8dc
#
_entry.id   feddd022677bf3b0c728dd8a245cf8dc
#
_cell.length_a   1.000
_cell.length_b   1.000
_cell.length_c   1.000
_cell.angle_alpha   90.00
_cell.angle_beta   90.00
_cell.angle_gamma   90.00
#
_symmetry.space_group_name_H-M   'P 1'
#
loop_
_entity.id
_entity.type
_entity.pdbx_description
1 polymer ?
#
loop_
_entity_poly.entity_id
_entity_poly.type
_entity_poly.pdbx_seq_one_letter_code
_entity_poly.pdbx_strand_id
1 'polypeptide(L)'
;MAKKFIYICCLAICLTLSITSLSLSSKEKNRIELLLDNLQSSPSPSDSGLIRREVWSLWLEGYIDRTNKSRIDEALDLFNAGKLEKAKFAFSEIIELDPDYVEGWNKRATIKFLLGDFYGSLNDIEEVLKRQPRHFGAISGSGLIHIHNSNFREAYKSYKRLTEIDPHNEDGKRFLPMLEKKLYGKSL
;
A
#
# COMPACT_ATOMS: atom_id res chain seq x y z
N MET A 1 24.27 -27.97 35.96
CA MET A 1 23.31 -28.56 35.00
C MET A 1 22.10 -27.66 34.74
N ALA A 2 21.52 -26.98 35.72
CA ALA A 2 20.32 -26.11 35.53
C ALA A 2 20.51 -24.93 34.57
N LYS A 3 21.66 -24.25 34.53
CA LYS A 3 21.88 -23.11 33.61
C LYS A 3 21.89 -23.47 32.11
N LYS A 4 22.31 -24.70 31.73
CA LYS A 4 22.26 -25.17 30.33
C LYS A 4 20.84 -25.49 29.88
N PHE A 5 19.98 -25.96 30.78
CA PHE A 5 18.58 -26.27 30.46
C PHE A 5 17.75 -25.01 30.20
N ILE A 6 17.99 -23.92 30.94
CA ILE A 6 17.30 -22.65 30.75
C ILE A 6 17.66 -22.04 29.38
N TYR A 7 18.93 -22.11 28.97
CA TYR A 7 19.37 -21.60 27.64
C TYR A 7 18.74 -22.36 26.46
N ILE A 8 18.59 -23.69 26.59
CA ILE A 8 17.99 -24.53 25.53
C ILE A 8 16.48 -24.25 25.43
N CYS A 9 15.78 -24.06 26.57
CA CYS A 9 14.36 -23.70 26.56
C CYS A 9 14.13 -22.29 25.97
N CYS A 10 14.94 -21.30 26.29
CA CYS A 10 14.82 -19.95 25.71
C CYS A 10 15.08 -19.95 24.20
N LEU A 11 16.09 -20.70 23.71
CA LEU A 11 16.36 -20.84 22.27
C LEU A 11 15.22 -21.56 21.54
N ALA A 12 14.63 -22.60 22.13
CA ALA A 12 13.50 -23.31 21.54
C ALA A 12 12.23 -22.44 21.48
N ILE A 13 11.96 -21.65 22.52
CA ILE A 13 10.81 -20.72 22.55
C ILE A 13 11.00 -19.59 21.53
N CYS A 14 12.19 -19.03 21.39
CA CYS A 14 12.48 -18.02 20.38
C CYS A 14 12.35 -18.57 18.94
N LEU A 15 12.79 -19.81 18.68
CA LEU A 15 12.65 -20.46 17.37
C LEU A 15 11.18 -20.74 17.01
N THR A 16 10.37 -21.19 17.99
CA THR A 16 8.95 -21.48 17.74
C THR A 16 8.15 -20.21 17.49
N LEU A 17 8.41 -19.12 18.19
CA LEU A 17 7.80 -17.81 17.97
C LEU A 17 8.15 -17.24 16.59
N SER A 18 9.39 -17.40 16.15
CA SER A 18 9.83 -16.94 14.82
C SER A 18 9.18 -17.73 13.68
N ILE A 19 9.00 -19.03 13.85
CA ILE A 19 8.36 -19.90 12.83
C ILE A 19 6.86 -19.59 12.73
N THR A 20 6.18 -19.33 13.84
CA THR A 20 4.74 -19.02 13.84
C THR A 20 4.46 -17.64 13.23
N SER A 21 5.27 -16.63 13.49
CA SER A 21 5.12 -15.30 12.88
C SER A 21 5.39 -15.33 11.37
N LEU A 22 6.39 -16.07 10.93
CA LEU A 22 6.71 -16.23 9.51
C LEU A 22 5.60 -16.96 8.74
N SER A 23 4.95 -17.96 9.35
CA SER A 23 3.84 -18.71 8.76
C SER A 23 2.55 -17.89 8.67
N LEU A 24 2.26 -17.04 9.66
CA LEU A 24 1.13 -16.10 9.60
C LEU A 24 1.32 -15.07 8.48
N SER A 25 2.48 -14.44 8.40
CA SER A 25 2.82 -13.47 7.36
C SER A 25 2.69 -14.07 5.95
N SER A 26 3.14 -15.31 5.75
CA SER A 26 2.99 -15.99 4.46
C SER A 26 1.54 -16.29 4.10
N LYS A 27 0.71 -16.64 5.08
CA LYS A 27 -0.73 -16.91 4.89
C LYS A 27 -1.50 -15.64 4.53
N GLU A 28 -1.21 -14.54 5.19
CA GLU A 28 -1.82 -13.24 4.89
C GLU A 28 -1.42 -12.72 3.51
N LYS A 29 -0.14 -12.83 3.16
CA LYS A 29 0.35 -12.50 1.81
C LYS A 29 -0.37 -13.31 0.74
N ASN A 30 -0.53 -14.61 0.93
CA ASN A 30 -1.26 -15.47 0.00
C ASN A 30 -2.75 -15.06 -0.10
N ARG A 31 -3.37 -14.63 1.01
CA ARG A 31 -4.76 -14.13 1.01
C ARG A 31 -4.89 -12.83 0.21
N ILE A 32 -3.97 -11.90 0.37
CA ILE A 32 -3.95 -10.65 -0.40
C ILE A 32 -3.81 -10.94 -1.90
N GLU A 33 -2.90 -11.82 -2.30
CA GLU A 33 -2.72 -12.19 -3.70
C GLU A 33 -3.98 -12.83 -4.29
N LEU A 34 -4.63 -13.75 -3.56
CA LEU A 34 -5.92 -14.34 -3.98
C LEU A 34 -7.03 -13.28 -4.13
N LEU A 35 -7.12 -12.32 -3.21
CA LEU A 35 -8.09 -11.24 -3.30
C LEU A 35 -7.82 -10.33 -4.50
N LEU A 36 -6.56 -10.06 -4.82
CA LEU A 36 -6.18 -9.28 -6.00
C LEU A 36 -6.47 -10.03 -7.31
N ASP A 37 -6.37 -11.35 -7.35
CA ASP A 37 -6.79 -12.17 -8.49
C ASP A 37 -8.32 -12.14 -8.65
N ASN A 38 -9.06 -12.22 -7.55
CA ASN A 38 -10.52 -12.08 -7.54
C ASN A 38 -10.95 -10.65 -7.94
N LEU A 39 -10.18 -9.63 -7.56
CA LEU A 39 -10.44 -8.24 -7.95
C LEU A 39 -10.33 -8.07 -9.48
N GLN A 40 -9.30 -8.66 -10.07
CA GLN A 40 -9.07 -8.64 -11.52
C GLN A 40 -10.21 -9.29 -12.31
N SER A 41 -10.80 -10.35 -11.77
CA SER A 41 -11.90 -11.11 -12.38
C SER A 41 -13.28 -10.75 -11.84
N SER A 42 -13.39 -9.67 -11.06
CA SER A 42 -14.63 -9.27 -10.41
C SER A 42 -15.73 -8.96 -11.41
N PRO A 43 -16.95 -9.52 -11.24
CA PRO A 43 -18.03 -9.39 -12.21
C PRO A 43 -18.74 -8.03 -12.18
N SER A 44 -18.60 -7.28 -11.08
CA SER A 44 -19.31 -6.02 -10.91
C SER A 44 -18.52 -4.97 -10.10
N PRO A 45 -18.87 -3.67 -10.26
CA PRO A 45 -18.29 -2.61 -9.42
C PRO A 45 -18.55 -2.81 -7.92
N SER A 46 -19.70 -3.41 -7.56
CA SER A 46 -20.05 -3.70 -6.16
C SER A 46 -19.12 -4.73 -5.55
N ASP A 47 -18.90 -5.84 -6.28
CA ASP A 47 -18.02 -6.92 -5.84
C ASP A 47 -16.57 -6.42 -5.74
N SER A 48 -16.09 -5.66 -6.74
CA SER A 48 -14.79 -4.99 -6.68
C SER A 48 -14.67 -4.11 -5.44
N GLY A 49 -15.72 -3.36 -5.11
CA GLY A 49 -15.75 -2.50 -3.94
C GLY A 49 -15.60 -3.27 -2.61
N LEU A 50 -16.22 -4.45 -2.51
CA LEU A 50 -16.08 -5.33 -1.35
C LEU A 50 -14.65 -5.87 -1.23
N ILE A 51 -14.12 -6.39 -2.33
CA ILE A 51 -12.76 -6.95 -2.38
C ILE A 51 -11.72 -5.87 -2.06
N ARG A 52 -11.83 -4.67 -2.65
CA ARG A 52 -10.92 -3.56 -2.34
C ARG A 52 -10.89 -3.23 -0.84
N ARG A 53 -12.05 -3.17 -0.19
CA ARG A 53 -12.12 -2.89 1.26
C ARG A 53 -11.40 -3.97 2.07
N GLU A 54 -11.58 -5.23 1.72
CA GLU A 54 -10.89 -6.34 2.38
C GLU A 54 -9.38 -6.28 2.17
N VAL A 55 -8.92 -6.02 0.96
CA VAL A 55 -7.49 -5.83 0.66
C VAL A 55 -6.91 -4.66 1.46
N TRP A 56 -7.60 -3.51 1.51
CA TRP A 56 -7.19 -2.37 2.32
C TRP A 56 -7.09 -2.71 3.81
N SER A 57 -8.06 -3.44 4.37
CA SER A 57 -8.03 -3.88 5.77
C SER A 57 -6.79 -4.74 6.05
N LEU A 58 -6.51 -5.71 5.19
CA LEU A 58 -5.33 -6.56 5.32
C LEU A 58 -4.01 -5.79 5.20
N TRP A 59 -3.91 -4.81 4.30
CA TRP A 59 -2.71 -3.98 4.18
C TRP A 59 -2.51 -3.09 5.41
N LEU A 60 -3.60 -2.58 6.01
CA LEU A 60 -3.53 -1.78 7.24
C LEU A 60 -3.22 -2.64 8.47
N GLU A 61 -3.76 -3.87 8.54
CA GLU A 61 -3.64 -4.76 9.68
C GLU A 61 -2.41 -5.67 9.62
N GLY A 62 -1.89 -5.94 8.42
CA GLY A 62 -1.00 -7.05 8.10
C GLY A 62 0.41 -7.01 8.70
N TYR A 63 0.76 -5.99 9.48
CA TYR A 63 2.06 -5.84 10.15
C TYR A 63 1.98 -5.28 11.57
N ILE A 64 0.82 -5.37 12.20
CA ILE A 64 0.65 -4.74 13.51
C ILE A 64 1.08 -5.69 14.62
N ASP A 65 2.36 -5.61 14.99
CA ASP A 65 2.73 -5.84 16.38
C ASP A 65 1.96 -4.82 17.24
N ARG A 66 1.35 -5.29 18.34
CA ARG A 66 0.52 -4.44 19.23
C ARG A 66 1.22 -3.17 19.70
N THR A 67 2.54 -3.17 19.76
CA THR A 67 3.39 -2.02 20.10
C THR A 67 3.37 -0.92 19.01
N ASN A 68 3.26 -1.29 17.74
CA ASN A 68 3.24 -0.33 16.64
C ASN A 68 1.82 0.16 16.32
N LYS A 69 0.78 -0.57 16.72
CA LYS A 69 -0.61 -0.17 16.47
C LYS A 69 -0.93 1.22 17.00
N SER A 70 -0.57 1.51 18.25
CA SER A 70 -0.83 2.83 18.86
C SER A 70 -0.16 3.98 18.10
N ARG A 71 1.05 3.77 17.57
CA ARG A 71 1.77 4.77 16.76
C ARG A 71 1.10 4.98 15.40
N ILE A 72 0.62 3.90 14.79
CA ILE A 72 -0.10 3.97 13.52
C ILE A 72 -1.42 4.70 13.70
N ASP A 73 -2.18 4.37 14.75
CA ASP A 73 -3.46 5.04 15.08
C ASP A 73 -3.21 6.56 15.31
N GLU A 74 -2.18 6.94 16.07
CA GLU A 74 -1.82 8.36 16.28
C GLU A 74 -1.42 9.06 14.96
N ALA A 75 -0.62 8.40 14.11
CA ALA A 75 -0.24 8.95 12.82
C ALA A 75 -1.44 9.16 11.89
N LEU A 76 -2.40 8.21 11.90
CA LEU A 76 -3.66 8.32 11.16
C LEU A 76 -4.54 9.44 11.72
N ASP A 77 -4.62 9.61 13.03
CA ASP A 77 -5.35 10.71 13.66
C ASP A 77 -4.77 12.09 13.29
N LEU A 78 -3.44 12.20 13.26
CA LEU A 78 -2.76 13.41 12.78
C LEU A 78 -3.09 13.69 11.31
N PHE A 79 -3.09 12.66 10.48
CA PHE A 79 -3.44 12.78 9.06
C PHE A 79 -4.89 13.20 8.88
N ASN A 80 -5.84 12.55 9.57
CA ASN A 80 -7.26 12.85 9.51
C ASN A 80 -7.59 14.27 10.05
N ALA A 81 -6.80 14.74 11.01
CA ALA A 81 -6.90 16.12 11.54
C ALA A 81 -6.24 17.16 10.62
N GLY A 82 -5.73 16.79 9.44
CA GLY A 82 -5.04 17.70 8.51
C GLY A 82 -3.69 18.22 9.00
N LYS A 83 -3.13 17.63 10.06
CA LYS A 83 -1.80 17.99 10.60
C LYS A 83 -0.70 17.32 9.80
N LEU A 84 -0.62 17.62 8.49
CA LEU A 84 0.14 16.87 7.49
C LEU A 84 1.63 16.75 7.81
N GLU A 85 2.30 17.84 8.25
CA GLU A 85 3.72 17.76 8.60
C GLU A 85 3.99 16.84 9.79
N LYS A 86 3.11 16.85 10.82
CA LYS A 86 3.23 15.95 11.96
C LYS A 86 2.96 14.51 11.56
N ALA A 87 1.95 14.27 10.74
CA ALA A 87 1.65 12.95 10.21
C ALA A 87 2.81 12.39 9.37
N LYS A 88 3.42 13.24 8.51
CA LYS A 88 4.62 12.86 7.73
C LYS A 88 5.77 12.41 8.62
N PHE A 89 6.02 13.15 9.71
CA PHE A 89 7.05 12.80 10.67
C PHE A 89 6.72 11.45 11.36
N ALA A 90 5.50 11.30 11.87
CA ALA A 90 5.08 10.07 12.54
C ALA A 90 5.16 8.84 11.62
N PHE A 91 4.75 8.95 10.36
CA PHE A 91 4.92 7.85 9.39
C PHE A 91 6.40 7.60 9.06
N SER A 92 7.28 8.60 9.11
CA SER A 92 8.71 8.39 8.93
C SER A 92 9.31 7.58 10.07
N GLU A 93 8.93 7.86 11.33
CA GLU A 93 9.35 7.04 12.48
C GLU A 93 8.83 5.60 12.39
N ILE A 94 7.58 5.40 11.93
CA ILE A 94 7.01 4.07 11.71
C ILE A 94 7.81 3.29 10.67
N ILE A 95 8.17 3.93 9.55
CA ILE A 95 8.96 3.32 8.47
C ILE A 95 10.40 2.99 8.94
N GLU A 96 11.00 3.81 9.81
CA GLU A 96 12.32 3.51 10.41
C GLU A 96 12.25 2.28 11.32
N LEU A 97 11.17 2.10 12.07
CA LEU A 97 10.95 0.96 12.95
C LEU A 97 10.58 -0.32 12.18
N ASP A 98 9.80 -0.20 11.11
CA ASP A 98 9.35 -1.29 10.27
C ASP A 98 9.37 -0.87 8.79
N PRO A 99 10.53 -1.03 8.11
CA PRO A 99 10.66 -0.69 6.69
C PRO A 99 9.79 -1.56 5.76
N ASP A 100 9.29 -2.70 6.22
CA ASP A 100 8.45 -3.60 5.45
C ASP A 100 6.95 -3.29 5.58
N TYR A 101 6.57 -2.37 6.46
CA TYR A 101 5.20 -1.88 6.57
C TYR A 101 4.81 -1.02 5.35
N VAL A 102 4.21 -1.67 4.36
CA VAL A 102 3.87 -1.08 3.05
C VAL A 102 2.98 0.15 3.17
N GLU A 103 1.95 0.10 4.06
CA GLU A 103 1.02 1.21 4.27
C GLU A 103 1.67 2.43 4.91
N GLY A 104 2.74 2.27 5.67
CA GLY A 104 3.55 3.39 6.17
C GLY A 104 4.09 4.25 5.03
N TRP A 105 4.70 3.60 4.04
CA TRP A 105 5.19 4.26 2.82
C TRP A 105 4.04 4.87 2.02
N ASN A 106 2.93 4.15 1.83
CA ASN A 106 1.78 4.62 1.08
C ASN A 106 1.10 5.84 1.73
N LYS A 107 0.95 5.84 3.04
CA LYS A 107 0.40 7.00 3.78
C LYS A 107 1.34 8.20 3.70
N ARG A 108 2.65 7.99 3.85
CA ARG A 108 3.62 9.09 3.73
C ARG A 108 3.66 9.64 2.30
N ALA A 109 3.56 8.79 1.28
CA ALA A 109 3.43 9.22 -0.11
C ALA A 109 2.21 10.13 -0.32
N THR A 110 1.04 9.73 0.20
CA THR A 110 -0.19 10.53 0.14
C THR A 110 0.00 11.88 0.83
N ILE A 111 0.62 11.91 2.00
CA ILE A 111 0.88 13.14 2.75
C ILE A 111 1.83 14.06 1.96
N LYS A 112 2.93 13.52 1.40
CA LYS A 112 3.86 14.28 0.57
C LYS A 112 3.17 14.87 -0.66
N PHE A 113 2.29 14.09 -1.31
CA PHE A 113 1.46 14.60 -2.41
C PHE A 113 0.62 15.82 -1.98
N LEU A 114 -0.07 15.72 -0.85
CA LEU A 114 -0.91 16.81 -0.31
C LEU A 114 -0.09 18.05 0.09
N LEU A 115 1.18 17.87 0.46
CA LEU A 115 2.12 18.93 0.76
C LEU A 115 2.81 19.52 -0.51
N GLY A 116 2.54 18.96 -1.70
CA GLY A 116 3.15 19.39 -2.95
C GLY A 116 4.55 18.80 -3.21
N ASP A 117 5.03 17.91 -2.35
CA ASP A 117 6.28 17.17 -2.57
C ASP A 117 6.03 15.96 -3.48
N PHE A 118 5.79 16.22 -4.76
CA PHE A 118 5.49 15.18 -5.75
C PHE A 118 6.67 14.23 -5.99
N TYR A 119 7.90 14.75 -5.93
CA TYR A 119 9.08 13.92 -6.09
C TYR A 119 9.25 12.95 -4.91
N GLY A 120 9.17 13.45 -3.69
CA GLY A 120 9.23 12.63 -2.50
C GLY A 120 8.07 11.63 -2.41
N SER A 121 6.89 12.00 -2.92
CA SER A 121 5.74 11.10 -3.02
C SER A 121 6.00 9.95 -4.00
N LEU A 122 6.54 10.21 -5.20
CA LEU A 122 6.91 9.16 -6.15
C LEU A 122 7.97 8.21 -5.61
N ASN A 123 8.95 8.71 -4.86
CA ASN A 123 9.97 7.85 -4.22
C ASN A 123 9.32 6.88 -3.20
N ASP A 124 8.39 7.37 -2.38
CA ASP A 124 7.67 6.51 -1.43
C ASP A 124 6.75 5.50 -2.17
N ILE A 125 6.08 5.92 -3.25
CA ILE A 125 5.29 5.02 -4.11
C ILE A 125 6.17 3.91 -4.70
N GLU A 126 7.39 4.22 -5.12
CA GLU A 126 8.33 3.21 -5.61
C GLU A 126 8.65 2.16 -4.53
N GLU A 127 8.85 2.58 -3.28
CA GLU A 127 9.05 1.66 -2.16
C GLU A 127 7.82 0.79 -1.88
N VAL A 128 6.61 1.35 -2.01
CA VAL A 128 5.35 0.58 -1.96
C VAL A 128 5.32 -0.48 -3.06
N LEU A 129 5.58 -0.09 -4.30
CA LEU A 129 5.46 -0.96 -5.46
C LEU A 129 6.56 -2.02 -5.56
N LYS A 130 7.73 -1.81 -4.94
CA LYS A 130 8.77 -2.84 -4.76
C LYS A 130 8.29 -3.97 -3.85
N ARG A 131 7.55 -3.64 -2.77
CA ARG A 131 7.05 -4.61 -1.78
C ARG A 131 5.73 -5.24 -2.19
N GLN A 132 4.84 -4.42 -2.75
CA GLN A 132 3.52 -4.83 -3.22
C GLN A 132 3.27 -4.30 -4.64
N PRO A 133 3.66 -5.05 -5.67
CA PRO A 133 3.55 -4.60 -7.06
C PRO A 133 2.12 -4.30 -7.51
N ARG A 134 1.11 -4.95 -6.92
CA ARG A 134 -0.31 -4.74 -7.25
C ARG A 134 -1.02 -3.76 -6.32
N HIS A 135 -0.29 -2.88 -5.63
CA HIS A 135 -0.89 -1.89 -4.73
C HIS A 135 -1.64 -0.81 -5.52
N PHE A 136 -2.93 -1.02 -5.74
CA PHE A 136 -3.76 -0.18 -6.61
C PHE A 136 -3.83 1.30 -6.16
N GLY A 137 -3.78 1.59 -4.84
CA GLY A 137 -3.73 2.96 -4.33
C GLY A 137 -2.45 3.70 -4.71
N ALA A 138 -1.29 3.04 -4.59
CA ALA A 138 0.00 3.62 -4.97
C ALA A 138 0.08 3.82 -6.50
N ILE A 139 -0.45 2.88 -7.29
CA ILE A 139 -0.51 3.01 -8.75
C ILE A 139 -1.40 4.20 -9.15
N SER A 140 -2.57 4.37 -8.52
CA SER A 140 -3.46 5.53 -8.76
C SER A 140 -2.76 6.84 -8.37
N GLY A 141 -2.09 6.89 -7.20
CA GLY A 141 -1.32 8.05 -6.76
C GLY A 141 -0.22 8.44 -7.74
N SER A 142 0.53 7.47 -8.27
CA SER A 142 1.53 7.69 -9.32
C SER A 142 0.89 8.33 -10.56
N GLY A 143 -0.25 7.79 -11.01
CA GLY A 143 -0.99 8.33 -12.15
C GLY A 143 -1.39 9.80 -11.95
N LEU A 144 -1.90 10.15 -10.78
CA LEU A 144 -2.26 11.54 -10.43
C LEU A 144 -1.07 12.49 -10.47
N ILE A 145 0.06 12.08 -9.88
CA ILE A 145 1.29 12.90 -9.90
C ILE A 145 1.78 13.10 -11.33
N HIS A 146 1.76 12.06 -12.16
CA HIS A 146 2.16 12.18 -13.55
C HIS A 146 1.22 13.07 -14.37
N ILE A 147 -0.10 13.07 -14.10
CA ILE A 147 -1.03 14.05 -14.70
C ILE A 147 -0.64 15.46 -14.27
N HIS A 148 -0.41 15.69 -12.98
CA HIS A 148 -0.03 17.00 -12.45
C HIS A 148 1.24 17.54 -13.13
N ASN A 149 2.23 16.68 -13.30
CA ASN A 149 3.51 17.02 -13.94
C ASN A 149 3.44 17.04 -15.49
N SER A 150 2.24 16.88 -16.08
CA SER A 150 2.03 16.78 -17.53
C SER A 150 2.75 15.60 -18.20
N ASN A 151 3.16 14.60 -17.44
CA ASN A 151 3.79 13.36 -17.91
C ASN A 151 2.72 12.36 -18.37
N PHE A 152 1.90 12.73 -19.36
CA PHE A 152 0.70 12.02 -19.76
C PHE A 152 0.94 10.57 -20.19
N ARG A 153 2.12 10.26 -20.74
CA ARG A 153 2.47 8.89 -21.13
C ARG A 153 2.66 7.98 -19.92
N GLU A 154 3.32 8.46 -18.87
CA GLU A 154 3.52 7.71 -17.63
C GLU A 154 2.20 7.61 -16.84
N ALA A 155 1.40 8.66 -16.83
CA ALA A 155 0.05 8.60 -16.29
C ALA A 155 -0.80 7.52 -16.96
N TYR A 156 -0.77 7.44 -18.29
CA TYR A 156 -1.47 6.42 -19.06
C TYR A 156 -1.03 5.00 -18.67
N LYS A 157 0.29 4.78 -18.54
CA LYS A 157 0.82 3.47 -18.10
C LYS A 157 0.30 3.10 -16.70
N SER A 158 0.30 4.06 -15.77
CA SER A 158 -0.20 3.85 -14.41
C SER A 158 -1.68 3.46 -14.41
N TYR A 159 -2.53 4.20 -15.09
CA TYR A 159 -3.97 3.89 -15.12
C TYR A 159 -4.30 2.64 -15.93
N LYS A 160 -3.57 2.34 -17.01
CA LYS A 160 -3.71 1.07 -17.72
C LYS A 160 -3.42 -0.10 -16.79
N ARG A 161 -2.28 -0.07 -16.08
CA ARG A 161 -1.94 -1.08 -15.08
C ARG A 161 -2.98 -1.17 -13.96
N LEU A 162 -3.54 -0.04 -13.53
CA LEU A 162 -4.60 0.00 -12.52
C LEU A 162 -5.85 -0.75 -12.99
N THR A 163 -6.28 -0.55 -14.23
CA THR A 163 -7.44 -1.26 -14.80
C THR A 163 -7.18 -2.74 -15.09
N GLU A 164 -5.92 -3.14 -15.28
CA GLU A 164 -5.53 -4.55 -15.36
C GLU A 164 -5.67 -5.26 -14.00
N ILE A 165 -5.47 -4.53 -12.88
CA ILE A 165 -5.63 -5.06 -11.52
C ILE A 165 -7.09 -4.99 -11.06
N ASP A 166 -7.77 -3.91 -11.38
CA ASP A 166 -9.16 -3.64 -11.01
C ASP A 166 -9.91 -3.00 -12.19
N PRO A 167 -10.58 -3.81 -13.03
CA PRO A 167 -11.31 -3.31 -14.20
C PRO A 167 -12.46 -2.36 -13.84
N HIS A 168 -12.90 -2.37 -12.60
CA HIS A 168 -13.98 -1.50 -12.11
C HIS A 168 -13.47 -0.26 -11.36
N ASN A 169 -12.16 -0.01 -11.37
CA ASN A 169 -11.57 1.15 -10.70
C ASN A 169 -12.04 2.47 -11.31
N GLU A 170 -12.56 3.36 -10.47
CA GLU A 170 -13.15 4.62 -10.92
C GLU A 170 -12.10 5.58 -11.53
N ASP A 171 -10.89 5.64 -10.94
CA ASP A 171 -9.81 6.48 -11.46
C ASP A 171 -9.36 5.99 -12.85
N GLY A 172 -9.21 4.66 -13.00
CA GLY A 172 -8.88 4.05 -14.28
C GLY A 172 -9.92 4.39 -15.34
N LYS A 173 -11.21 4.19 -15.04
CA LYS A 173 -12.32 4.53 -15.95
C LYS A 173 -12.38 6.00 -16.30
N ARG A 174 -12.06 6.88 -15.36
CA ARG A 174 -12.08 8.34 -15.54
C ARG A 174 -10.92 8.82 -16.37
N PHE A 175 -9.69 8.39 -16.05
CA PHE A 175 -8.48 9.00 -16.60
C PHE A 175 -7.99 8.34 -17.88
N LEU A 176 -8.20 7.04 -18.10
CA LEU A 176 -7.72 6.37 -19.32
C LEU A 176 -8.26 7.00 -20.60
N PRO A 177 -9.58 7.21 -20.78
CA PRO A 177 -10.11 7.79 -22.02
C PRO A 177 -9.58 9.22 -22.25
N MET A 178 -9.43 9.99 -21.17
CA MET A 178 -8.89 11.34 -21.24
C MET A 178 -7.42 11.34 -21.72
N LEU A 179 -6.61 10.42 -21.17
CA LEU A 179 -5.20 10.31 -21.53
C LEU A 179 -5.00 9.77 -22.94
N GLU A 180 -5.84 8.82 -23.38
CA GLU A 180 -5.83 8.31 -24.75
C GLU A 180 -6.16 9.42 -25.77
N LYS A 181 -7.20 10.20 -25.49
CA LYS A 181 -7.53 11.37 -26.31
C LYS A 181 -6.37 12.36 -26.37
N LYS A 182 -5.72 12.61 -25.23
CA LYS A 182 -4.57 13.52 -25.12
C LYS A 182 -3.34 13.03 -25.90
N LEU A 183 -3.05 11.73 -25.85
CA LEU A 183 -1.86 11.14 -26.45
C LEU A 183 -2.01 10.78 -27.91
N TYR A 184 -3.19 10.35 -28.33
CA TYR A 184 -3.42 9.74 -29.64
C TYR A 184 -4.50 10.40 -30.47
N GLY A 185 -5.19 11.41 -29.93
CA GLY A 185 -6.29 12.10 -30.63
C GLY A 185 -7.54 11.25 -30.87
N LYS A 186 -7.62 10.07 -30.23
CA LYS A 186 -8.76 9.17 -30.34
C LYS A 186 -9.56 9.18 -29.04
N SER A 187 -10.90 9.23 -29.14
CA SER A 187 -11.80 8.77 -28.08
C SER A 187 -12.16 7.32 -28.40
N LEU A 188 -12.07 6.44 -27.43
CA LEU A 188 -12.67 5.12 -27.51
C LEU A 188 -14.19 5.22 -27.58
#